data_7f9c80b52daca22e2237fc739ce9019d
#
_entry.id   7f9c80b52daca22e2237fc739ce9019d
#
_cell.length_a   1.000
_cell.length_b   1.000
_cell.length_c   1.000
_cell.angle_alpha   90.00
_cell.angle_beta   90.00
_cell.angle_gamma   90.00
#
_symmetry.space_group_name_H-M   'P 1'
#
loop_
_entity.id
_entity.type
_entity.pdbx_description
1 polymer ?
#
loop_
_entity_poly.entity_id
_entity_poly.type
_entity_poly.pdbx_seq_one_letter_code
_entity_poly.pdbx_strand_id
1 'polypeptide(L)'
;STFSDWWAYKNEVKDAIPYNGAIMHNTVADKTIKIGGATGFWGETDMAMSQFFAEGDLDYIVFDYLAEITMSILARARASDPNLGYATDFISAIVKPNLQRIADSGVKLISNAGGVNPEACGEALRETIAAAGLNLKVVVVTGDDLMPHLGQLKSSGVTEMFSDEAFPPVDKIASANAYIGGFPVAAALASGADIVVTGRCVDSAVTLGACIYEFGWSVDELDKLAAGSAVGHL
;
A
#
# COMPACT_ATOMS: atom_id res chain seq x y z
N SER A 1 10.08 2.58 26.58
CA SER A 1 10.19 1.50 25.60
C SER A 1 11.45 1.71 24.76
N THR A 2 12.35 0.77 24.85
CA THR A 2 13.62 0.80 24.14
C THR A 2 13.45 0.20 22.75
N PHE A 3 14.41 0.41 21.87
CA PHE A 3 14.51 -0.21 20.53
C PHE A 3 14.23 -1.74 20.55
N SER A 4 14.41 -2.38 21.74
CA SER A 4 14.05 -3.78 22.00
C SER A 4 12.54 -4.07 21.93
N ASP A 5 11.67 -3.09 22.28
CA ASP A 5 10.22 -3.31 22.26
C ASP A 5 9.66 -3.23 20.82
N TRP A 6 10.34 -2.44 19.97
CA TRP A 6 10.09 -2.42 18.52
C TRP A 6 10.49 -3.74 17.86
N TRP A 7 11.52 -4.37 18.39
CA TRP A 7 11.98 -5.70 17.95
C TRP A 7 11.02 -6.82 18.40
N ALA A 8 10.40 -6.69 19.57
CA ALA A 8 9.36 -7.59 20.06
C ALA A 8 8.10 -7.53 19.20
N TYR A 9 7.67 -6.31 18.79
CA TYR A 9 6.56 -6.13 17.86
C TYR A 9 6.82 -6.79 16.48
N LYS A 10 8.06 -6.73 15.98
CA LYS A 10 8.49 -7.46 14.78
C LYS A 10 8.35 -8.99 14.93
N ASN A 11 8.49 -9.52 16.11
CA ASN A 11 8.36 -10.95 16.37
C ASN A 11 6.90 -11.39 16.52
N GLU A 12 6.03 -10.56 17.10
CA GLU A 12 4.59 -10.82 17.16
C GLU A 12 3.94 -10.82 15.75
N VAL A 13 4.39 -9.97 14.85
CA VAL A 13 3.95 -9.98 13.43
C VAL A 13 4.48 -11.20 12.68
N LYS A 14 5.65 -11.74 13.04
CA LYS A 14 6.16 -13.00 12.49
C LYS A 14 5.28 -14.20 12.87
N ASP A 15 4.70 -14.19 14.05
CA ASP A 15 3.85 -15.28 14.54
C ASP A 15 2.39 -15.17 14.04
N ALA A 16 1.97 -13.97 13.62
CA ALA A 16 0.62 -13.73 13.11
C ALA A 16 0.43 -14.13 11.63
N ILE A 17 1.50 -14.27 10.87
CA ILE A 17 1.47 -14.77 9.49
C ILE A 17 2.42 -15.96 9.44
N PRO A 18 1.92 -17.21 9.33
CA PRO A 18 2.79 -18.35 9.08
C PRO A 18 3.36 -18.21 7.66
N TYR A 19 4.45 -17.47 7.53
CA TYR A 19 5.28 -17.51 6.36
C TYR A 19 6.02 -18.86 6.38
N ASN A 20 5.29 -19.90 6.01
CA ASN A 20 5.87 -21.21 5.77
C ASN A 20 6.74 -21.09 4.53
N GLY A 21 8.02 -20.80 4.76
CA GLY A 21 9.08 -20.75 3.76
C GLY A 21 9.37 -22.10 3.13
N ALA A 22 8.39 -22.71 2.49
CA ALA A 22 8.60 -23.69 1.46
C ALA A 22 8.85 -22.97 0.14
N ILE A 23 9.95 -22.21 0.06
CA ILE A 23 10.46 -21.73 -1.21
C ILE A 23 11.09 -22.94 -1.89
N MET A 24 10.40 -23.50 -2.87
CA MET A 24 11.05 -24.35 -3.85
C MET A 24 12.08 -23.48 -4.59
N HIS A 25 13.36 -23.75 -4.36
CA HIS A 25 14.45 -23.24 -5.17
C HIS A 25 14.31 -23.79 -6.60
N ASN A 26 13.39 -23.20 -7.37
CA ASN A 26 13.53 -23.25 -8.81
C ASN A 26 14.61 -22.23 -9.18
N THR A 27 15.56 -22.63 -9.97
CA THR A 27 16.60 -21.77 -10.55
C THR A 27 15.92 -20.63 -11.31
N VAL A 28 15.83 -19.46 -10.63
CA VAL A 28 15.12 -18.25 -11.11
C VAL A 28 16.03 -17.47 -12.08
N ALA A 29 16.64 -18.15 -13.06
CA ALA A 29 17.52 -17.47 -14.02
C ALA A 29 16.77 -16.60 -15.04
N ASP A 30 15.43 -16.78 -15.22
CA ASP A 30 14.69 -16.15 -16.33
C ASP A 30 13.28 -15.61 -15.95
N LYS A 31 12.93 -15.46 -14.66
CA LYS A 31 11.63 -14.90 -14.31
C LYS A 31 11.65 -13.39 -14.47
N THR A 32 10.82 -12.88 -15.36
CA THR A 32 10.57 -11.44 -15.56
C THR A 32 9.15 -11.10 -15.16
N ILE A 33 8.94 -9.96 -14.53
CA ILE A 33 7.63 -9.36 -14.30
C ILE A 33 7.57 -7.98 -14.95
N LYS A 34 6.39 -7.59 -15.40
CA LYS A 34 6.13 -6.31 -16.02
C LYS A 34 5.22 -5.49 -15.12
N ILE A 35 5.74 -4.38 -14.61
CA ILE A 35 5.02 -3.47 -13.73
C ILE A 35 4.86 -2.13 -14.43
N GLY A 36 3.63 -1.65 -14.56
CA GLY A 36 3.33 -0.31 -15.06
C GLY A 36 3.13 0.65 -13.89
N GLY A 37 3.94 1.71 -13.81
CA GLY A 37 3.71 2.83 -12.89
C GLY A 37 2.66 3.77 -13.49
N ALA A 38 1.48 3.85 -12.87
CA ALA A 38 0.37 4.61 -13.40
C ALA A 38 0.38 6.08 -12.97
N THR A 39 0.76 6.34 -11.72
CA THR A 39 0.80 7.69 -11.12
C THR A 39 1.89 7.77 -10.08
N GLY A 40 2.50 8.96 -9.94
CA GLY A 40 3.41 9.32 -8.86
C GLY A 40 2.79 10.29 -7.83
N PHE A 41 1.55 10.76 -8.06
CA PHE A 41 0.80 11.58 -7.10
C PHE A 41 -0.70 11.58 -7.40
N TRP A 42 -1.51 11.89 -6.39
CA TRP A 42 -2.97 11.93 -6.52
C TRP A 42 -3.44 12.99 -7.51
N GLY A 43 -4.23 12.56 -8.50
CA GLY A 43 -4.80 13.43 -9.53
C GLY A 43 -3.89 13.72 -10.71
N GLU A 44 -2.79 12.98 -10.89
CA GLU A 44 -1.86 13.16 -12.01
C GLU A 44 -2.53 12.86 -13.36
N THR A 45 -3.14 11.70 -13.50
CA THR A 45 -3.78 11.27 -14.76
C THR A 45 -4.80 10.16 -14.54
N ASP A 46 -5.84 10.16 -15.39
CA ASP A 46 -6.78 9.05 -15.54
C ASP A 46 -6.51 8.22 -16.82
N MET A 47 -5.54 8.62 -17.63
CA MET A 47 -5.23 8.00 -18.93
C MET A 47 -4.40 6.72 -18.81
N ALA A 48 -3.67 6.52 -17.72
CA ALA A 48 -2.68 5.45 -17.61
C ALA A 48 -3.28 4.06 -17.89
N MET A 49 -4.45 3.75 -17.33
CA MET A 49 -5.10 2.46 -17.54
C MET A 49 -5.41 2.20 -19.03
N SER A 50 -5.89 3.20 -19.76
CA SER A 50 -6.19 3.04 -21.19
C SER A 50 -4.93 2.83 -22.03
N GLN A 51 -3.84 3.51 -21.68
CA GLN A 51 -2.54 3.36 -22.33
C GLN A 51 -1.95 1.96 -22.06
N PHE A 52 -1.92 1.52 -20.82
CA PHE A 52 -1.42 0.20 -20.46
C PHE A 52 -2.22 -0.94 -21.12
N PHE A 53 -3.53 -0.83 -21.16
CA PHE A 53 -4.34 -1.82 -21.87
C PHE A 53 -4.23 -1.76 -23.40
N ALA A 54 -3.75 -0.67 -23.95
CA ALA A 54 -3.45 -0.59 -25.39
C ALA A 54 -2.11 -1.23 -25.74
N GLU A 55 -1.11 -1.06 -24.89
CA GLU A 55 0.21 -1.69 -25.04
C GLU A 55 0.20 -3.18 -24.66
N GLY A 56 -0.66 -3.56 -23.72
CA GLY A 56 -0.90 -4.94 -23.28
C GLY A 56 0.21 -5.55 -22.39
N ASP A 57 -0.12 -6.70 -21.81
CA ASP A 57 0.84 -7.65 -21.25
C ASP A 57 1.61 -7.14 -20.01
N LEU A 58 0.89 -6.51 -19.06
CA LEU A 58 1.39 -6.18 -17.72
C LEU A 58 0.92 -7.23 -16.70
N ASP A 59 1.80 -7.58 -15.75
CA ASP A 59 1.47 -8.40 -14.58
C ASP A 59 0.86 -7.55 -13.47
N TYR A 60 1.37 -6.31 -13.32
CA TYR A 60 0.97 -5.37 -12.27
C TYR A 60 0.81 -3.95 -12.81
N ILE A 61 -0.13 -3.21 -12.23
CA ILE A 61 -0.21 -1.75 -12.36
C ILE A 61 -0.21 -1.17 -10.95
N VAL A 62 0.72 -0.24 -10.69
CA VAL A 62 0.91 0.38 -9.38
C VAL A 62 0.53 1.86 -9.43
N PHE A 63 -0.06 2.34 -8.32
CA PHE A 63 -0.51 3.72 -8.14
C PHE A 63 0.04 4.25 -6.83
N ASP A 64 0.91 5.23 -6.90
CA ASP A 64 1.37 5.98 -5.74
C ASP A 64 0.67 7.35 -5.69
N TYR A 65 -0.25 7.51 -4.76
CA TYR A 65 -1.07 8.72 -4.62
C TYR A 65 -0.63 9.62 -3.47
N LEU A 66 0.17 9.11 -2.52
CA LEU A 66 0.25 9.72 -1.21
C LEU A 66 1.55 10.49 -0.99
N ALA A 67 1.39 11.76 -0.67
CA ALA A 67 2.38 12.62 -0.03
C ALA A 67 1.77 13.23 1.23
N GLU A 68 2.54 13.96 2.01
CA GLU A 68 2.10 14.59 3.26
C GLU A 68 0.92 15.54 3.03
N ILE A 69 0.94 16.28 1.92
CA ILE A 69 -0.15 17.19 1.54
C ILE A 69 -1.44 16.40 1.23
N THR A 70 -1.32 15.29 0.50
CA THR A 70 -2.45 14.41 0.18
C THR A 70 -3.06 13.83 1.45
N MET A 71 -2.23 13.33 2.37
CA MET A 71 -2.66 12.82 3.66
C MET A 71 -3.43 13.88 4.46
N SER A 72 -2.96 15.13 4.46
CA SER A 72 -3.64 16.22 5.18
C SER A 72 -5.01 16.57 4.58
N ILE A 73 -5.15 16.48 3.25
CA ILE A 73 -6.43 16.69 2.56
C ILE A 73 -7.41 15.55 2.92
N LEU A 74 -6.92 14.31 2.86
CA LEU A 74 -7.73 13.13 3.17
C LEU A 74 -8.15 13.09 4.65
N ALA A 75 -7.27 13.50 5.57
CA ALA A 75 -7.61 13.62 6.98
C ALA A 75 -8.73 14.63 7.24
N ARG A 76 -8.72 15.76 6.53
CA ARG A 76 -9.82 16.75 6.61
C ARG A 76 -11.12 16.19 6.04
N ALA A 77 -11.05 15.47 4.92
CA ALA A 77 -12.22 14.82 4.33
C ALA A 77 -12.84 13.82 5.31
N ARG A 78 -12.02 12.95 5.93
CA ARG A 78 -12.47 11.98 6.94
C ARG A 78 -13.07 12.64 8.18
N ALA A 79 -12.53 13.79 8.61
CA ALA A 79 -13.07 14.56 9.72
C ALA A 79 -14.47 15.14 9.44
N SER A 80 -14.79 15.43 8.18
CA SER A 80 -16.10 15.91 7.75
C SER A 80 -17.09 14.78 7.48
N ASP A 81 -16.63 13.64 6.97
CA ASP A 81 -17.41 12.43 6.70
C ASP A 81 -16.55 11.18 7.00
N PRO A 82 -16.91 10.37 8.00
CA PRO A 82 -16.18 9.17 8.38
C PRO A 82 -16.01 8.13 7.25
N ASN A 83 -16.84 8.19 6.21
CA ASN A 83 -16.73 7.31 5.05
C ASN A 83 -15.72 7.79 4.01
N LEU A 84 -15.20 9.01 4.15
CA LEU A 84 -14.14 9.57 3.30
C LEU A 84 -12.75 9.36 3.94
N GLY A 85 -11.72 9.93 3.33
CA GLY A 85 -10.33 9.84 3.80
C GLY A 85 -9.46 8.95 2.93
N TYR A 86 -9.95 8.60 1.74
CA TYR A 86 -9.22 7.88 0.70
C TYR A 86 -9.41 8.56 -0.66
N ALA A 87 -8.60 8.21 -1.65
CA ALA A 87 -8.69 8.75 -3.01
C ALA A 87 -9.88 8.14 -3.76
N THR A 88 -11.04 8.81 -3.73
CA THR A 88 -12.29 8.30 -4.30
C THR A 88 -12.26 8.15 -5.82
N ASP A 89 -11.43 8.93 -6.50
CA ASP A 89 -11.19 8.86 -7.94
C ASP A 89 -10.47 7.56 -8.36
N PHE A 90 -9.65 6.95 -7.48
CA PHE A 90 -9.11 5.61 -7.72
C PHE A 90 -10.23 4.62 -8.04
N ILE A 91 -11.37 4.72 -7.37
CA ILE A 91 -12.52 3.86 -7.64
C ILE A 91 -13.30 4.35 -8.84
N SER A 92 -13.72 5.62 -8.83
CA SER A 92 -14.68 6.14 -9.79
C SER A 92 -14.11 6.37 -11.20
N ALA A 93 -12.85 6.82 -11.28
CA ALA A 93 -12.20 7.16 -12.54
C ALA A 93 -11.25 6.06 -13.05
N ILE A 94 -10.61 5.30 -12.13
CA ILE A 94 -9.61 4.30 -12.51
C ILE A 94 -10.19 2.89 -12.54
N VAL A 95 -10.65 2.35 -11.39
CA VAL A 95 -11.03 0.94 -11.30
C VAL A 95 -12.37 0.67 -11.98
N LYS A 96 -13.42 1.42 -11.65
CA LYS A 96 -14.79 1.18 -12.13
C LYS A 96 -14.91 1.14 -13.65
N PRO A 97 -14.33 2.08 -14.44
CA PRO A 97 -14.41 2.03 -15.90
C PRO A 97 -13.63 0.86 -16.53
N ASN A 98 -12.69 0.29 -15.80
CA ASN A 98 -11.77 -0.73 -16.30
C ASN A 98 -11.99 -2.12 -15.69
N LEU A 99 -13.00 -2.31 -14.83
CA LEU A 99 -13.24 -3.55 -14.09
C LEU A 99 -13.24 -4.80 -14.96
N GLN A 100 -13.94 -4.79 -16.08
CA GLN A 100 -14.00 -5.93 -16.97
C GLN A 100 -12.63 -6.25 -17.57
N ARG A 101 -11.88 -5.23 -17.97
CA ARG A 101 -10.52 -5.40 -18.52
C ARG A 101 -9.55 -5.95 -17.49
N ILE A 102 -9.64 -5.47 -16.24
CA ILE A 102 -8.84 -5.98 -15.12
C ILE A 102 -9.14 -7.47 -14.90
N ALA A 103 -10.42 -7.85 -14.89
CA ALA A 103 -10.83 -9.24 -14.71
C ALA A 103 -10.38 -10.14 -15.87
N ASP A 104 -10.52 -9.67 -17.11
CA ASP A 104 -10.19 -10.46 -18.31
C ASP A 104 -8.67 -10.63 -18.50
N SER A 105 -7.88 -9.61 -18.17
CA SER A 105 -6.41 -9.65 -18.32
C SER A 105 -5.72 -10.37 -17.17
N GLY A 106 -6.32 -10.42 -15.99
CA GLY A 106 -5.70 -10.95 -14.77
C GLY A 106 -4.59 -10.05 -14.20
N VAL A 107 -4.43 -8.81 -14.71
CA VAL A 107 -3.48 -7.84 -14.18
C VAL A 107 -3.86 -7.49 -12.73
N LYS A 108 -2.87 -7.39 -11.87
CA LYS A 108 -3.08 -7.03 -10.46
C LYS A 108 -2.84 -5.55 -10.22
N LEU A 109 -3.70 -4.93 -9.42
CA LEU A 109 -3.55 -3.53 -9.03
C LEU A 109 -3.01 -3.42 -7.61
N ILE A 110 -2.07 -2.49 -7.39
CA ILE A 110 -1.55 -2.17 -6.06
C ILE A 110 -1.58 -0.65 -5.91
N SER A 111 -2.23 -0.14 -4.87
CA SER A 111 -2.34 1.29 -4.64
C SER A 111 -2.34 1.66 -3.16
N ASN A 112 -1.73 2.79 -2.83
CA ASN A 112 -1.86 3.43 -1.53
C ASN A 112 -3.05 4.42 -1.47
N ALA A 113 -3.98 4.33 -2.41
CA ALA A 113 -5.18 5.18 -2.48
C ALA A 113 -6.05 5.16 -1.21
N GLY A 114 -5.84 4.21 -0.31
CA GLY A 114 -6.56 4.10 0.96
C GLY A 114 -6.34 5.29 1.91
N GLY A 115 -5.25 6.04 1.75
CA GLY A 115 -5.01 7.26 2.50
C GLY A 115 -5.06 7.06 4.01
N VAL A 116 -5.93 7.80 4.71
CA VAL A 116 -6.19 7.65 6.15
C VAL A 116 -7.38 6.74 6.45
N ASN A 117 -8.00 6.13 5.43
CA ASN A 117 -9.17 5.26 5.59
C ASN A 117 -9.15 4.09 4.58
N PRO A 118 -8.13 3.24 4.61
CA PRO A 118 -7.99 2.15 3.65
C PRO A 118 -9.13 1.13 3.70
N GLU A 119 -9.74 0.95 4.87
CA GLU A 119 -10.86 0.02 5.04
C GLU A 119 -12.09 0.50 4.26
N ALA A 120 -12.45 1.78 4.36
CA ALA A 120 -13.57 2.35 3.59
C ALA A 120 -13.29 2.31 2.07
N CYS A 121 -12.03 2.54 1.65
CA CYS A 121 -11.62 2.37 0.27
C CYS A 121 -11.83 0.92 -0.21
N GLY A 122 -11.40 -0.05 0.59
CA GLY A 122 -11.56 -1.47 0.28
C GLY A 122 -13.03 -1.89 0.19
N GLU A 123 -13.88 -1.37 1.06
CA GLU A 123 -15.32 -1.67 1.03
C GLU A 123 -15.98 -1.08 -0.22
N ALA A 124 -15.72 0.17 -0.54
CA ALA A 124 -16.24 0.81 -1.74
C ALA A 124 -15.77 0.11 -3.04
N LEU A 125 -14.56 -0.45 -3.06
CA LEU A 125 -14.08 -1.29 -4.15
C LEU A 125 -14.88 -2.59 -4.25
N ARG A 126 -15.11 -3.30 -3.14
CA ARG A 126 -15.89 -4.55 -3.11
C ARG A 126 -17.32 -4.33 -3.59
N GLU A 127 -17.96 -3.25 -3.12
CA GLU A 127 -19.30 -2.86 -3.58
C GLU A 127 -19.32 -2.58 -5.09
N THR A 128 -18.32 -1.87 -5.60
CA THR A 128 -18.21 -1.54 -7.03
C THR A 128 -18.01 -2.79 -7.88
N ILE A 129 -17.18 -3.74 -7.44
CA ILE A 129 -16.93 -5.02 -8.10
C ILE A 129 -18.20 -5.90 -8.09
N ALA A 130 -18.86 -5.99 -6.94
CA ALA A 130 -20.10 -6.75 -6.80
C ALA A 130 -21.22 -6.19 -7.68
N ALA A 131 -21.37 -4.86 -7.74
CA ALA A 131 -22.35 -4.19 -8.61
C ALA A 131 -22.10 -4.46 -10.10
N ALA A 132 -20.85 -4.73 -10.50
CA ALA A 132 -20.50 -5.14 -11.87
C ALA A 132 -20.68 -6.65 -12.12
N GLY A 133 -21.05 -7.43 -11.09
CA GLY A 133 -21.19 -8.89 -11.21
C GLY A 133 -19.87 -9.65 -11.37
N LEU A 134 -18.74 -9.02 -10.96
CA LEU A 134 -17.41 -9.59 -11.08
C LEU A 134 -16.93 -10.17 -9.75
N ASN A 135 -15.91 -11.02 -9.81
CA ASN A 135 -15.31 -11.66 -8.64
C ASN A 135 -13.80 -11.36 -8.61
N LEU A 136 -13.46 -10.13 -8.20
CA LEU A 136 -12.08 -9.70 -7.96
C LEU A 136 -11.85 -9.61 -6.44
N LYS A 137 -10.74 -10.17 -5.97
CA LYS A 137 -10.39 -10.17 -4.54
C LYS A 137 -9.67 -8.88 -4.16
N VAL A 138 -10.29 -8.07 -3.31
CA VAL A 138 -9.69 -6.87 -2.71
C VAL A 138 -9.12 -7.20 -1.34
N VAL A 139 -7.83 -6.95 -1.16
CA VAL A 139 -7.14 -7.07 0.14
C VAL A 139 -6.68 -5.69 0.58
N VAL A 140 -7.00 -5.35 1.83
CA VAL A 140 -6.61 -4.09 2.46
C VAL A 140 -5.46 -4.34 3.41
N VAL A 141 -4.40 -3.54 3.29
CA VAL A 141 -3.25 -3.54 4.19
C VAL A 141 -3.38 -2.36 5.13
N THR A 142 -3.46 -2.62 6.42
CA THR A 142 -3.59 -1.63 7.50
C THR A 142 -2.39 -1.71 8.44
N GLY A 143 -2.32 -0.80 9.44
CA GLY A 143 -1.26 -0.77 10.44
C GLY A 143 -0.38 0.46 10.38
N ASP A 144 -0.69 1.39 9.49
CA ASP A 144 -0.04 2.70 9.37
C ASP A 144 -0.61 3.75 10.34
N ASP A 145 -1.87 3.61 10.76
CA ASP A 145 -2.56 4.59 11.63
C ASP A 145 -1.98 4.57 13.06
N LEU A 146 -1.31 5.67 13.44
CA LEU A 146 -0.76 5.88 14.77
C LEU A 146 -1.65 6.72 15.69
N MET A 147 -2.82 7.17 15.22
CA MET A 147 -3.74 7.98 16.03
C MET A 147 -4.10 7.33 17.38
N PRO A 148 -4.35 6.00 17.46
CA PRO A 148 -4.59 5.33 18.74
C PRO A 148 -3.40 5.35 19.70
N HIS A 149 -2.18 5.57 19.19
CA HIS A 149 -0.91 5.47 19.92
C HIS A 149 -0.30 6.83 20.30
N LEU A 150 -0.94 7.96 19.94
CA LEU A 150 -0.39 9.30 20.18
C LEU A 150 -0.03 9.59 21.64
N GLY A 151 -0.85 9.14 22.58
CA GLY A 151 -0.57 9.28 24.01
C GLY A 151 0.72 8.55 24.43
N GLN A 152 0.93 7.37 23.90
CA GLN A 152 2.14 6.57 24.15
C GLN A 152 3.37 7.22 23.52
N LEU A 153 3.28 7.66 22.26
CA LEU A 153 4.38 8.34 21.57
C LEU A 153 4.80 9.60 22.32
N LYS A 154 3.86 10.41 22.77
CA LYS A 154 4.14 11.60 23.59
C LYS A 154 4.82 11.24 24.90
N SER A 155 4.32 10.23 25.62
CA SER A 155 4.89 9.82 26.93
C SER A 155 6.28 9.17 26.80
N SER A 156 6.59 8.61 25.63
CA SER A 156 7.92 8.06 25.31
C SER A 156 8.97 9.12 24.98
N GLY A 157 8.60 10.39 24.99
CA GLY A 157 9.53 11.49 24.72
C GLY A 157 9.94 11.62 23.25
N VAL A 158 9.09 11.17 22.32
CA VAL A 158 9.32 11.38 20.88
C VAL A 158 9.35 12.86 20.59
N THR A 159 10.36 13.32 19.86
CA THR A 159 10.54 14.69 19.41
C THR A 159 10.53 14.78 17.88
N GLU A 160 10.43 15.99 17.34
CA GLU A 160 10.63 16.24 15.92
C GLU A 160 12.09 15.95 15.55
N MET A 161 12.29 15.23 14.43
CA MET A 161 13.59 14.65 14.08
C MET A 161 14.66 15.66 13.66
N PHE A 162 14.27 16.86 13.23
CA PHE A 162 15.19 17.89 12.73
C PHE A 162 15.41 19.01 13.73
N SER A 163 14.37 19.41 14.45
CA SER A 163 14.39 20.55 15.38
C SER A 163 14.48 20.15 16.84
N ASP A 164 14.30 18.86 17.16
CA ASP A 164 14.15 18.34 18.51
C ASP A 164 12.98 18.99 19.29
N GLU A 165 12.06 19.65 18.61
CA GLU A 165 10.87 20.19 19.23
C GLU A 165 10.03 19.12 19.90
N ALA A 166 9.39 19.46 21.00
CA ALA A 166 8.54 18.54 21.74
C ALA A 166 7.36 18.06 20.93
N PHE A 167 6.93 16.81 21.16
CA PHE A 167 5.75 16.22 20.54
C PHE A 167 4.55 17.16 20.68
N PRO A 168 3.82 17.41 19.57
CA PRO A 168 2.73 18.37 19.56
C PRO A 168 1.58 17.97 20.49
N PRO A 169 0.70 18.91 20.87
CA PRO A 169 -0.53 18.57 21.62
C PRO A 169 -1.36 17.55 20.85
N VAL A 170 -1.73 16.45 21.51
CA VAL A 170 -2.43 15.30 20.89
C VAL A 170 -3.76 15.73 20.25
N ASP A 171 -4.47 16.67 20.89
CA ASP A 171 -5.75 17.23 20.42
C ASP A 171 -5.64 18.08 19.14
N LYS A 172 -4.42 18.42 18.73
CA LYS A 172 -4.15 19.17 17.49
C LYS A 172 -3.66 18.30 16.33
N ILE A 173 -3.47 17.01 16.56
CA ILE A 173 -3.00 16.08 15.52
C ILE A 173 -4.22 15.57 14.76
N ALA A 174 -4.29 15.84 13.46
CA ALA A 174 -5.37 15.39 12.59
C ALA A 174 -5.12 14.00 11.99
N SER A 175 -3.86 13.63 11.77
CA SER A 175 -3.42 12.31 11.35
C SER A 175 -1.98 12.08 11.76
N ALA A 176 -1.64 10.81 12.00
CA ALA A 176 -0.27 10.37 12.26
C ALA A 176 -0.15 8.95 11.73
N ASN A 177 0.83 8.70 10.88
CA ASN A 177 0.98 7.43 10.20
C ASN A 177 2.44 6.96 10.24
N ALA A 178 2.63 5.64 10.39
CA ALA A 178 3.88 4.97 10.09
C ALA A 178 3.85 4.49 8.63
N TYR A 179 4.99 4.54 7.93
CA TYR A 179 5.05 4.10 6.55
C TYR A 179 5.15 2.58 6.47
N ILE A 180 4.15 1.93 5.85
CA ILE A 180 4.15 0.50 5.58
C ILE A 180 5.19 0.19 4.49
N GLY A 181 5.95 -0.89 4.67
CA GLY A 181 6.92 -1.38 3.68
C GLY A 181 6.31 -2.37 2.67
N GLY A 182 7.18 -2.95 1.81
CA GLY A 182 6.75 -3.87 0.75
C GLY A 182 6.29 -5.26 1.23
N PHE A 183 6.76 -5.76 2.38
CA PHE A 183 6.42 -7.09 2.86
C PHE A 183 4.92 -7.30 3.15
N PRO A 184 4.19 -6.37 3.78
CA PRO A 184 2.74 -6.48 3.94
C PRO A 184 2.01 -6.50 2.60
N VAL A 185 2.48 -5.75 1.60
CA VAL A 185 1.94 -5.79 0.22
C VAL A 185 2.16 -7.17 -0.41
N ALA A 186 3.37 -7.74 -0.27
CA ALA A 186 3.66 -9.09 -0.74
C ALA A 186 2.78 -10.15 -0.06
N ALA A 187 2.52 -10.02 1.24
CA ALA A 187 1.62 -10.90 1.98
C ALA A 187 0.17 -10.80 1.47
N ALA A 188 -0.30 -9.59 1.15
CA ALA A 188 -1.60 -9.37 0.54
C ALA A 188 -1.72 -10.08 -0.82
N LEU A 189 -0.70 -9.98 -1.67
CA LEU A 189 -0.63 -10.70 -2.95
C LEU A 189 -0.62 -12.22 -2.76
N ALA A 190 0.16 -12.72 -1.80
CA ALA A 190 0.24 -14.14 -1.46
C ALA A 190 -1.10 -14.72 -0.99
N SER A 191 -1.98 -13.88 -0.42
CA SER A 191 -3.35 -14.28 -0.08
C SER A 191 -4.27 -14.41 -1.29
N GLY A 192 -3.78 -14.11 -2.51
CA GLY A 192 -4.53 -14.18 -3.77
C GLY A 192 -5.28 -12.90 -4.12
N ALA A 193 -4.79 -11.73 -3.69
CA ALA A 193 -5.38 -10.45 -4.06
C ALA A 193 -5.28 -10.18 -5.57
N ASP A 194 -6.34 -9.65 -6.15
CA ASP A 194 -6.36 -9.02 -7.48
C ASP A 194 -6.14 -7.52 -7.36
N ILE A 195 -6.64 -6.92 -6.28
CA ILE A 195 -6.45 -5.51 -5.96
C ILE A 195 -5.95 -5.39 -4.51
N VAL A 196 -4.79 -4.77 -4.32
CA VAL A 196 -4.24 -4.44 -3.00
C VAL A 196 -4.38 -2.95 -2.76
N VAL A 197 -4.98 -2.58 -1.63
CA VAL A 197 -5.08 -1.20 -1.16
C VAL A 197 -4.36 -1.06 0.17
N THR A 198 -3.52 -0.04 0.28
CA THR A 198 -2.87 0.30 1.55
C THR A 198 -3.27 1.69 2.03
N GLY A 199 -3.05 1.97 3.31
CA GLY A 199 -2.92 3.31 3.84
C GLY A 199 -1.57 3.92 3.46
N ARG A 200 -0.98 4.78 4.32
CA ARG A 200 0.34 5.38 4.06
C ARG A 200 1.41 4.30 4.03
N CYS A 201 2.10 4.20 2.94
CA CYS A 201 3.25 3.31 2.78
C CYS A 201 4.46 4.07 2.23
N VAL A 202 5.62 3.45 2.24
CA VAL A 202 6.80 3.95 1.49
C VAL A 202 6.43 3.96 0.01
N ASP A 203 6.74 5.03 -0.70
CA ASP A 203 6.32 5.25 -2.10
C ASP A 203 6.69 4.06 -3.01
N SER A 204 7.90 3.54 -2.86
CA SER A 204 8.36 2.34 -3.57
C SER A 204 7.69 1.03 -3.14
N ALA A 205 6.96 0.99 -2.00
CA ALA A 205 6.44 -0.25 -1.43
C ALA A 205 5.41 -0.94 -2.34
N VAL A 206 4.67 -0.18 -3.13
CA VAL A 206 3.69 -0.73 -4.09
C VAL A 206 4.36 -1.57 -5.18
N THR A 207 5.53 -1.15 -5.65
CA THR A 207 6.36 -1.91 -6.62
C THR A 207 7.18 -2.99 -5.93
N LEU A 208 7.87 -2.63 -4.84
CA LEU A 208 8.70 -3.55 -4.08
C LEU A 208 7.91 -4.76 -3.57
N GLY A 209 6.65 -4.56 -3.17
CA GLY A 209 5.78 -5.65 -2.71
C GLY A 209 5.52 -6.69 -3.79
N ALA A 210 5.29 -6.26 -5.04
CA ALA A 210 5.17 -7.16 -6.18
C ALA A 210 6.48 -7.94 -6.43
N CYS A 211 7.63 -7.25 -6.38
CA CYS A 211 8.94 -7.90 -6.52
C CYS A 211 9.19 -8.94 -5.42
N ILE A 212 8.95 -8.59 -4.16
CA ILE A 212 9.09 -9.52 -3.02
C ILE A 212 8.23 -10.77 -3.24
N TYR A 213 6.96 -10.59 -3.59
CA TYR A 213 6.03 -11.68 -3.82
C TYR A 213 6.48 -12.59 -4.97
N GLU A 214 6.78 -12.01 -6.12
CA GLU A 214 7.08 -12.77 -7.34
C GLU A 214 8.43 -13.47 -7.30
N PHE A 215 9.43 -12.84 -6.70
CA PHE A 215 10.79 -13.39 -6.63
C PHE A 215 11.08 -14.11 -5.31
N GLY A 216 10.15 -14.08 -4.35
CA GLY A 216 10.31 -14.74 -3.05
C GLY A 216 11.45 -14.16 -2.22
N TRP A 217 11.70 -12.84 -2.31
CA TRP A 217 12.81 -12.21 -1.59
C TRP A 217 12.55 -12.23 -0.07
N SER A 218 13.61 -12.59 0.67
CA SER A 218 13.62 -12.55 2.12
C SER A 218 14.04 -11.19 2.67
N VAL A 219 13.79 -10.97 3.96
CA VAL A 219 14.19 -9.74 4.67
C VAL A 219 15.71 -9.53 4.71
N ASP A 220 16.49 -10.58 4.53
CA ASP A 220 17.95 -10.54 4.61
C ASP A 220 18.62 -10.30 3.23
N GLU A 221 17.86 -10.31 2.14
CA GLU A 221 18.36 -10.07 0.78
C GLU A 221 18.42 -8.58 0.47
N LEU A 222 19.21 -7.84 1.26
CA LEU A 222 19.24 -6.38 1.26
C LEU A 222 19.54 -5.75 -0.11
N ASP A 223 20.43 -6.33 -0.89
CA ASP A 223 20.77 -5.82 -2.23
C ASP A 223 19.57 -5.89 -3.18
N LYS A 224 18.80 -6.97 -3.12
CA LYS A 224 17.58 -7.14 -3.93
C LYS A 224 16.47 -6.17 -3.47
N LEU A 225 16.30 -6.04 -2.15
CA LEU A 225 15.33 -5.10 -1.58
C LEU A 225 15.69 -3.66 -1.93
N ALA A 226 16.97 -3.30 -1.89
CA ALA A 226 17.46 -1.98 -2.31
C ALA A 226 17.21 -1.73 -3.80
N ALA A 227 17.51 -2.73 -4.66
CA ALA A 227 17.24 -2.63 -6.10
C ALA A 227 15.75 -2.48 -6.39
N GLY A 228 14.88 -3.27 -5.75
CA GLY A 228 13.43 -3.18 -5.91
C GLY A 228 12.86 -1.84 -5.39
N SER A 229 13.42 -1.29 -4.31
CA SER A 229 13.06 0.05 -3.83
C SER A 229 13.47 1.13 -4.82
N ALA A 230 14.66 1.04 -5.42
CA ALA A 230 15.13 2.00 -6.43
C ALA A 230 14.23 1.96 -7.68
N VAL A 231 13.88 0.77 -8.17
CA VAL A 231 12.95 0.61 -9.31
C VAL A 231 11.56 1.19 -8.98
N GLY A 232 11.11 1.06 -7.75
CA GLY A 232 9.81 1.60 -7.33
C GLY A 232 9.78 3.13 -7.21
N HIS A 233 10.93 3.80 -7.29
CA HIS A 233 11.06 5.26 -7.29
C HIS A 233 11.25 5.86 -8.69
N LEU A 234 11.45 5.05 -9.72
CA LEU A 234 11.62 5.49 -11.13
C LEU A 234 10.29 5.58 -11.85
#